data_01d118e56ad5774cc1ca8e2ce2266f38
#
_entry.id   01d118e56ad5774cc1ca8e2ce2266f38
#
_cell.length_a   1.000
_cell.length_b   1.000
_cell.length_c   1.000
_cell.angle_alpha   90.00
_cell.angle_beta   90.00
_cell.angle_gamma   90.00
#
_symmetry.space_group_name_H-M   'P 1'
#
loop_
_entity.id
_entity.type
_entity.pdbx_description
1 polymer ?
#
loop_
_entity_poly.entity_id
_entity_poly.type
_entity_poly.pdbx_seq_one_letter_code
_entity_poly.pdbx_strand_id
1 'polypeptide(L)'
;VFNLLFKTHIYMLKKGDKKLINAWAFYDWANSVYSLVIGTAVFPLYYSNITEGATVSFLGTEWEHPDTLYSYALSFSFLVVAFMSPILSAIADYTGNKKRFLQIFCWIGSLSVMSLYFFEGIDTVWIGIVFTVLASIGFWSSIVFYNAYLPEVAHPEDQDRVSAKGFILGYTGSIILLIINLGMILYPELLGITSGTASQISFVMVGLWWLGFAQVTFKSLPNNIFHKKPEKDYIWKGFRELKIVGKEINNYPTLKRFLAAFFFLSVGVQTIILLATIFGSTELGLGTINLIVTVLLIQVVAIFGAWFFSNLSHKYGNFKALKITVLIWILVCLAAFMLHKDLPNVDILFYGLGGVLGMVLGAIQSLTRSTYSKLLPETEDHATYFSFYDVTEKIAIVLGTFIYGLLYALTDSMQWSVLCLRLMRLHI
;
A
#
# COMPACT_ATOMS: atom_id res chain seq x y z
N VAL A 1 1.03 -45.94 -23.95
CA VAL A 1 2.30 -45.17 -24.04
C VAL A 1 2.04 -43.65 -23.95
N PHE A 2 0.82 -43.14 -24.18
CA PHE A 2 0.50 -41.71 -24.20
C PHE A 2 0.14 -41.08 -22.80
N ASN A 3 0.06 -41.89 -21.74
CA ASN A 3 -0.33 -41.43 -20.37
C ASN A 3 0.85 -41.24 -19.40
N LEU A 4 2.09 -41.20 -19.90
CA LEU A 4 3.32 -41.13 -19.05
C LEU A 4 4.03 -39.77 -19.11
N LEU A 5 3.54 -38.77 -19.87
CA LEU A 5 4.23 -37.49 -20.07
C LEU A 5 3.62 -36.30 -19.34
N PHE A 6 2.56 -36.45 -18.54
CA PHE A 6 1.95 -35.37 -17.74
C PHE A 6 1.93 -35.62 -16.23
N LYS A 7 2.82 -36.44 -15.70
CA LYS A 7 3.22 -36.31 -14.29
C LYS A 7 4.23 -35.19 -14.16
N THR A 8 3.82 -33.96 -14.36
CA THR A 8 4.47 -32.81 -13.73
C THR A 8 4.35 -33.03 -12.22
N HIS A 9 5.43 -33.52 -11.61
CA HIS A 9 5.63 -33.44 -10.18
C HIS A 9 5.57 -31.95 -9.84
N ILE A 10 4.38 -31.48 -9.44
CA ILE A 10 4.25 -30.27 -8.65
C ILE A 10 4.95 -30.63 -7.34
N TYR A 11 6.26 -30.36 -7.28
CA TYR A 11 6.96 -30.26 -6.01
C TYR A 11 6.24 -29.16 -5.24
N MET A 12 5.38 -29.51 -4.30
CA MET A 12 4.85 -28.57 -3.33
C MET A 12 6.05 -28.01 -2.59
N LEU A 13 6.44 -26.78 -2.93
CA LEU A 13 7.52 -26.08 -2.26
C LEU A 13 7.17 -26.02 -0.76
N LYS A 14 8.10 -26.47 0.10
CA LYS A 14 7.88 -26.52 1.53
C LYS A 14 8.04 -25.13 2.14
N LYS A 15 7.34 -24.86 3.23
CA LYS A 15 7.53 -23.66 4.05
C LYS A 15 9.02 -23.50 4.35
N GLY A 16 9.55 -22.28 4.17
CA GLY A 16 10.99 -21.99 4.27
C GLY A 16 11.79 -22.18 2.97
N ASP A 17 11.18 -22.74 1.90
CA ASP A 17 11.88 -22.89 0.62
C ASP A 17 12.24 -21.52 0.02
N LYS A 18 13.51 -21.34 -0.37
CA LYS A 18 14.02 -20.09 -0.92
C LYS A 18 13.30 -19.67 -2.21
N LYS A 19 12.90 -20.63 -3.05
CA LYS A 19 12.17 -20.32 -4.31
C LYS A 19 10.77 -19.80 -4.00
N LEU A 20 10.09 -20.40 -3.02
CA LEU A 20 8.77 -19.97 -2.58
C LEU A 20 8.84 -18.57 -1.95
N ILE A 21 9.79 -18.34 -1.07
CA ILE A 21 10.03 -17.03 -0.44
C ILE A 21 10.35 -15.96 -1.49
N ASN A 22 11.22 -16.26 -2.45
CA ASN A 22 11.56 -15.34 -3.52
C ASN A 22 10.36 -15.00 -4.40
N ALA A 23 9.58 -16.01 -4.77
CA ALA A 23 8.40 -15.82 -5.60
C ALA A 23 7.31 -15.04 -4.86
N TRP A 24 7.14 -15.25 -3.56
CA TRP A 24 6.25 -14.45 -2.73
C TRP A 24 6.72 -12.99 -2.67
N ALA A 25 7.96 -12.75 -2.31
CA ALA A 25 8.52 -11.40 -2.21
C ALA A 25 8.49 -10.64 -3.56
N PHE A 26 8.53 -11.37 -4.67
CA PHE A 26 8.47 -10.79 -6.01
C PHE A 26 7.09 -10.22 -6.38
N TYR A 27 6.04 -10.52 -5.60
CA TYR A 27 4.76 -9.85 -5.78
C TYR A 27 4.81 -8.37 -5.42
N ASP A 28 5.59 -8.00 -4.39
CA ASP A 28 5.81 -6.59 -4.05
C ASP A 28 6.56 -5.84 -5.18
N TRP A 29 7.53 -6.48 -5.88
CA TRP A 29 8.13 -5.93 -7.11
C TRP A 29 7.06 -5.65 -8.18
N ALA A 30 6.09 -6.53 -8.31
CA ALA A 30 5.06 -6.41 -9.34
C ALA A 30 4.05 -5.30 -8.99
N ASN A 31 3.52 -5.25 -7.78
CA ASN A 31 2.36 -4.43 -7.42
C ASN A 31 2.70 -3.05 -6.88
N SER A 32 3.88 -2.86 -6.27
CA SER A 32 4.21 -1.59 -5.61
C SER A 32 4.35 -0.41 -6.59
N VAL A 33 4.56 -0.67 -7.87
CA VAL A 33 4.53 0.35 -8.92
C VAL A 33 3.20 1.10 -8.97
N TYR A 34 2.08 0.43 -8.64
CA TYR A 34 0.78 1.06 -8.54
C TYR A 34 0.77 2.15 -7.47
N SER A 35 1.20 1.81 -6.25
CA SER A 35 1.11 2.77 -5.13
C SER A 35 2.00 3.99 -5.35
N LEU A 36 3.19 3.82 -5.94
CA LEU A 36 4.10 4.93 -6.19
C LEU A 36 3.71 5.74 -7.43
N VAL A 37 3.53 5.09 -8.57
CA VAL A 37 3.30 5.81 -9.85
C VAL A 37 1.87 6.32 -9.94
N ILE A 38 0.87 5.45 -9.70
CA ILE A 38 -0.54 5.82 -9.82
C ILE A 38 -1.04 6.50 -8.55
N GLY A 39 -0.78 5.91 -7.39
CA GLY A 39 -1.33 6.42 -6.12
C GLY A 39 -0.71 7.73 -5.65
N THR A 40 0.53 8.04 -6.05
CA THR A 40 1.28 9.17 -5.46
C THR A 40 1.87 10.13 -6.47
N ALA A 41 2.52 9.64 -7.55
CA ALA A 41 3.41 10.51 -8.33
C ALA A 41 2.79 11.04 -9.64
N VAL A 42 2.17 10.19 -10.47
CA VAL A 42 1.81 10.58 -11.84
C VAL A 42 0.31 10.87 -11.97
N PHE A 43 -0.55 9.94 -11.56
CA PHE A 43 -1.99 10.08 -11.81
C PHE A 43 -2.63 11.27 -11.07
N PRO A 44 -2.35 11.56 -9.79
CA PRO A 44 -2.95 12.72 -9.13
C PRO A 44 -2.63 14.04 -9.82
N LEU A 45 -1.37 14.22 -10.25
CA LEU A 45 -0.95 15.42 -11.01
C LEU A 45 -1.61 15.48 -12.39
N TYR A 46 -1.69 14.35 -13.08
CA TYR A 46 -2.34 14.26 -14.38
C TYR A 46 -3.83 14.60 -14.29
N TYR A 47 -4.52 14.07 -13.28
CA TYR A 47 -5.94 14.36 -13.01
C TYR A 47 -6.16 15.85 -12.72
N SER A 48 -5.38 16.40 -11.78
CA SER A 48 -5.47 17.81 -11.41
C SER A 48 -5.21 18.73 -12.61
N ASN A 49 -4.18 18.44 -13.42
CA ASN A 49 -3.87 19.22 -14.62
C ASN A 49 -5.00 19.22 -15.67
N ILE A 50 -5.66 18.07 -15.89
CA ILE A 50 -6.77 17.98 -16.86
C ILE A 50 -8.02 18.72 -16.35
N THR A 51 -8.24 18.73 -15.04
CA THR A 51 -9.45 19.29 -14.44
C THR A 51 -9.26 20.68 -13.87
N GLU A 52 -8.08 21.29 -14.06
CA GLU A 52 -7.75 22.62 -13.54
C GLU A 52 -8.71 23.69 -14.06
N GLY A 53 -9.35 24.42 -13.12
CA GLY A 53 -10.30 25.49 -13.44
C GLY A 53 -11.61 25.04 -14.10
N ALA A 54 -11.87 23.74 -14.18
CA ALA A 54 -13.09 23.21 -14.77
C ALA A 54 -14.09 22.73 -13.72
N THR A 55 -15.39 22.87 -14.02
CA THR A 55 -16.46 22.14 -13.34
C THR A 55 -16.68 20.82 -14.06
N VAL A 56 -16.67 19.71 -13.33
CA VAL A 56 -16.87 18.38 -13.90
C VAL A 56 -18.22 17.79 -13.47
N SER A 57 -18.90 17.11 -14.39
CA SER A 57 -20.15 16.41 -14.11
C SER A 57 -19.87 14.94 -13.84
N PHE A 58 -20.32 14.43 -12.68
CA PHE A 58 -20.20 13.02 -12.34
C PHE A 58 -21.44 12.54 -11.59
N LEU A 59 -22.07 11.46 -12.07
CA LEU A 59 -23.33 10.89 -11.53
C LEU A 59 -24.46 11.93 -11.38
N GLY A 60 -24.56 12.89 -12.30
CA GLY A 60 -25.60 13.93 -12.30
C GLY A 60 -25.35 15.06 -11.29
N THR A 61 -24.17 15.11 -10.68
CA THR A 61 -23.73 16.18 -9.77
C THR A 61 -22.61 16.96 -10.43
N GLU A 62 -22.70 18.30 -10.37
CA GLU A 62 -21.65 19.22 -10.79
C GLU A 62 -20.64 19.41 -9.66
N TRP A 63 -19.35 19.26 -9.98
CA TRP A 63 -18.24 19.40 -9.05
C TRP A 63 -17.37 20.58 -9.45
N GLU A 64 -17.47 21.67 -8.72
CA GLU A 64 -16.63 22.88 -8.93
C GLU A 64 -15.17 22.64 -8.51
N HIS A 65 -14.94 21.66 -7.63
CA HIS A 65 -13.62 21.24 -7.15
C HIS A 65 -13.38 19.77 -7.49
N PRO A 66 -12.86 19.44 -8.68
CA PRO A 66 -12.65 18.06 -9.13
C PRO A 66 -11.73 17.24 -8.22
N ASP A 67 -10.74 17.87 -7.57
CA ASP A 67 -9.85 17.20 -6.61
C ASP A 67 -10.61 16.66 -5.40
N THR A 68 -11.72 17.30 -5.03
CA THR A 68 -12.62 16.78 -3.98
C THR A 68 -13.34 15.52 -4.44
N LEU A 69 -13.79 15.46 -5.69
CA LEU A 69 -14.37 14.25 -6.28
C LEU A 69 -13.38 13.10 -6.28
N TYR A 70 -12.14 13.36 -6.70
CA TYR A 70 -11.06 12.38 -6.67
C TYR A 70 -10.79 11.83 -5.25
N SER A 71 -10.72 12.73 -4.27
CA SER A 71 -10.52 12.36 -2.86
C SER A 71 -11.66 11.50 -2.32
N TYR A 72 -12.91 11.83 -2.67
CA TYR A 72 -14.08 11.02 -2.28
C TYR A 72 -14.10 9.67 -2.98
N ALA A 73 -13.68 9.59 -4.24
CA ALA A 73 -13.56 8.34 -4.98
C ALA A 73 -12.54 7.40 -4.33
N LEU A 74 -11.38 7.91 -3.94
CA LEU A 74 -10.39 7.13 -3.18
C LEU A 74 -10.92 6.68 -1.82
N SER A 75 -11.56 7.58 -1.06
CA SER A 75 -12.16 7.25 0.24
C SER A 75 -13.23 6.18 0.09
N PHE A 76 -14.06 6.27 -0.94
CA PHE A 76 -15.04 5.23 -1.27
C PHE A 76 -14.38 3.88 -1.56
N SER A 77 -13.28 3.87 -2.33
CA SER A 77 -12.54 2.63 -2.60
C SER A 77 -12.02 1.97 -1.32
N PHE A 78 -11.49 2.75 -0.37
CA PHE A 78 -11.04 2.23 0.92
C PHE A 78 -12.18 1.66 1.75
N LEU A 79 -13.34 2.31 1.76
CA LEU A 79 -14.54 1.78 2.43
C LEU A 79 -15.00 0.46 1.81
N VAL A 80 -15.05 0.38 0.48
CA VAL A 80 -15.39 -0.87 -0.23
C VAL A 80 -14.43 -1.98 0.16
N VAL A 81 -13.13 -1.73 0.16
CA VAL A 81 -12.12 -2.70 0.56
C VAL A 81 -12.31 -3.12 2.02
N ALA A 82 -12.52 -2.17 2.94
CA ALA A 82 -12.73 -2.46 4.36
C ALA A 82 -13.95 -3.38 4.60
N PHE A 83 -15.03 -3.22 3.83
CA PHE A 83 -16.21 -4.10 3.92
C PHE A 83 -16.00 -5.44 3.21
N MET A 84 -15.38 -5.44 2.02
CA MET A 84 -15.24 -6.65 1.21
C MET A 84 -14.15 -7.59 1.73
N SER A 85 -13.01 -7.04 2.20
CA SER A 85 -11.83 -7.84 2.58
C SER A 85 -12.15 -8.93 3.60
N PRO A 86 -12.84 -8.67 4.73
CA PRO A 86 -13.14 -9.71 5.70
C PRO A 86 -14.02 -10.83 5.14
N ILE A 87 -15.02 -10.47 4.35
CA ILE A 87 -15.96 -11.42 3.76
C ILE A 87 -15.26 -12.33 2.76
N LEU A 88 -14.52 -11.74 1.83
CA LEU A 88 -13.84 -12.49 0.78
C LEU A 88 -12.66 -13.30 1.32
N SER A 89 -12.01 -12.82 2.38
CA SER A 89 -10.93 -13.54 3.06
C SER A 89 -11.45 -14.79 3.75
N ALA A 90 -12.59 -14.68 4.47
CA ALA A 90 -13.21 -15.82 5.11
C ALA A 90 -13.69 -16.86 4.08
N ILE A 91 -14.24 -16.43 2.95
CA ILE A 91 -14.59 -17.33 1.84
C ILE A 91 -13.32 -17.98 1.26
N ALA A 92 -12.25 -17.21 1.08
CA ALA A 92 -10.99 -17.74 0.53
C ALA A 92 -10.34 -18.78 1.43
N ASP A 93 -10.33 -18.55 2.75
CA ASP A 93 -9.83 -19.50 3.74
C ASP A 93 -10.70 -20.74 3.81
N TYR A 94 -12.03 -20.58 3.87
CA TYR A 94 -12.97 -21.70 3.89
C TYR A 94 -12.85 -22.60 2.65
N THR A 95 -12.65 -21.99 1.47
CA THR A 95 -12.56 -22.72 0.20
C THR A 95 -11.12 -23.16 -0.14
N GLY A 96 -10.11 -22.66 0.57
CA GLY A 96 -8.70 -22.88 0.28
C GLY A 96 -8.20 -22.16 -0.98
N ASN A 97 -8.93 -21.16 -1.51
CA ASN A 97 -8.66 -20.56 -2.82
C ASN A 97 -7.99 -19.16 -2.74
N LYS A 98 -7.19 -18.86 -1.72
CA LYS A 98 -6.51 -17.56 -1.55
C LYS A 98 -5.79 -17.08 -2.82
N LYS A 99 -5.07 -17.96 -3.50
CA LYS A 99 -4.35 -17.64 -4.73
C LYS A 99 -5.29 -17.12 -5.83
N ARG A 100 -6.46 -17.71 -5.96
CA ARG A 100 -7.43 -17.30 -7.00
C ARG A 100 -7.96 -15.89 -6.72
N PHE A 101 -8.23 -15.55 -5.46
CA PHE A 101 -8.62 -14.18 -5.08
C PHE A 101 -7.48 -13.19 -5.35
N LEU A 102 -6.24 -13.53 -4.97
CA LEU A 102 -5.07 -12.73 -5.29
C LEU A 102 -4.95 -12.45 -6.80
N GLN A 103 -5.16 -13.47 -7.63
CA GLN A 103 -5.13 -13.34 -9.10
C GLN A 103 -6.25 -12.44 -9.61
N ILE A 104 -7.50 -12.65 -9.17
CA ILE A 104 -8.65 -11.86 -9.61
C ILE A 104 -8.43 -10.37 -9.32
N PHE A 105 -8.01 -10.02 -8.10
CA PHE A 105 -7.78 -8.64 -7.72
C PHE A 105 -6.56 -8.02 -8.41
N CYS A 106 -5.51 -8.81 -8.66
CA CYS A 106 -4.39 -8.38 -9.50
C CYS A 106 -4.86 -8.03 -10.93
N TRP A 107 -5.72 -8.87 -11.52
CA TRP A 107 -6.26 -8.61 -12.87
C TRP A 107 -7.17 -7.38 -12.88
N ILE A 108 -8.11 -7.28 -11.93
CA ILE A 108 -8.97 -6.10 -11.82
C ILE A 108 -8.12 -4.83 -11.69
N GLY A 109 -7.16 -4.82 -10.78
CA GLY A 109 -6.30 -3.65 -10.56
C GLY A 109 -5.48 -3.29 -11.80
N SER A 110 -4.76 -4.26 -12.38
CA SER A 110 -3.89 -4.03 -13.53
C SER A 110 -4.65 -3.56 -14.76
N LEU A 111 -5.80 -4.19 -15.09
CA LEU A 111 -6.63 -3.81 -16.23
C LEU A 111 -7.23 -2.42 -16.02
N SER A 112 -7.67 -2.11 -14.80
CA SER A 112 -8.21 -0.79 -14.47
C SER A 112 -7.15 0.30 -14.62
N VAL A 113 -5.92 0.05 -14.17
CA VAL A 113 -4.81 1.00 -14.38
C VAL A 113 -4.54 1.22 -15.87
N MET A 114 -4.52 0.15 -16.68
CA MET A 114 -4.36 0.31 -18.15
C MET A 114 -5.51 1.11 -18.77
N SER A 115 -6.74 0.95 -18.26
CA SER A 115 -7.92 1.67 -18.76
C SER A 115 -7.86 3.18 -18.47
N LEU A 116 -7.04 3.65 -17.53
CA LEU A 116 -6.78 5.08 -17.32
C LEU A 116 -6.15 5.75 -18.54
N TYR A 117 -5.59 4.99 -19.48
CA TYR A 117 -5.10 5.48 -20.77
C TYR A 117 -6.17 6.27 -21.53
N PHE A 118 -7.43 5.90 -21.41
CA PHE A 118 -8.55 6.53 -22.09
C PHE A 118 -9.10 7.79 -21.39
N PHE A 119 -8.50 8.18 -20.27
CA PHE A 119 -8.82 9.45 -19.62
C PHE A 119 -8.01 10.57 -20.27
N GLU A 120 -8.62 11.28 -21.22
CA GLU A 120 -7.97 12.28 -22.07
C GLU A 120 -8.39 13.72 -21.78
N GLY A 121 -9.53 13.92 -21.13
CA GLY A 121 -10.10 15.25 -20.92
C GLY A 121 -11.30 15.24 -19.99
N ILE A 122 -11.92 16.42 -19.83
CA ILE A 122 -13.07 16.65 -18.94
C ILE A 122 -14.24 15.72 -19.26
N ASP A 123 -14.53 15.48 -20.53
CA ASP A 123 -15.63 14.61 -20.97
C ASP A 123 -15.42 13.13 -20.56
N THR A 124 -14.18 12.76 -20.29
CA THR A 124 -13.78 11.40 -19.89
C THR A 124 -13.41 11.28 -18.41
N VAL A 125 -13.73 12.28 -17.57
CA VAL A 125 -13.45 12.27 -16.11
C VAL A 125 -14.03 11.02 -15.45
N TRP A 126 -15.20 10.54 -15.90
CA TRP A 126 -15.79 9.33 -15.39
C TRP A 126 -14.87 8.10 -15.53
N ILE A 127 -14.07 8.01 -16.62
CA ILE A 127 -13.05 6.98 -16.81
C ILE A 127 -11.98 7.11 -15.72
N GLY A 128 -11.44 8.32 -15.53
CA GLY A 128 -10.45 8.60 -14.48
C GLY A 128 -10.94 8.17 -13.10
N ILE A 129 -12.16 8.54 -12.73
CA ILE A 129 -12.75 8.24 -11.41
C ILE A 129 -13.06 6.75 -11.24
N VAL A 130 -13.81 6.15 -12.17
CA VAL A 130 -14.25 4.75 -12.05
C VAL A 130 -13.06 3.79 -12.04
N PHE A 131 -12.11 3.96 -12.97
CA PHE A 131 -10.96 3.07 -13.04
C PHE A 131 -9.93 3.30 -11.95
N THR A 132 -9.83 4.51 -11.37
CA THR A 132 -9.06 4.73 -10.14
C THR A 132 -9.66 3.98 -8.96
N VAL A 133 -10.98 4.03 -8.77
CA VAL A 133 -11.67 3.26 -7.73
C VAL A 133 -11.43 1.76 -7.90
N LEU A 134 -11.62 1.23 -9.10
CA LEU A 134 -11.42 -0.20 -9.38
C LEU A 134 -9.95 -0.62 -9.23
N ALA A 135 -9.00 0.21 -9.66
CA ALA A 135 -7.57 -0.02 -9.48
C ALA A 135 -7.19 -0.05 -7.99
N SER A 136 -7.70 0.88 -7.21
CA SER A 136 -7.51 0.94 -5.75
C SER A 136 -8.09 -0.30 -5.06
N ILE A 137 -9.33 -0.69 -5.39
CA ILE A 137 -9.95 -1.92 -4.88
C ILE A 137 -9.11 -3.14 -5.24
N GLY A 138 -8.67 -3.26 -6.50
CA GLY A 138 -7.83 -4.35 -6.97
C GLY A 138 -6.51 -4.44 -6.20
N PHE A 139 -5.82 -3.31 -6.04
CA PHE A 139 -4.55 -3.23 -5.33
C PHE A 139 -4.69 -3.64 -3.87
N TRP A 140 -5.52 -2.95 -3.11
CA TRP A 140 -5.65 -3.15 -1.68
C TRP A 140 -6.23 -4.52 -1.32
N SER A 141 -7.23 -5.00 -2.06
CA SER A 141 -7.76 -6.36 -1.83
C SER A 141 -6.71 -7.44 -2.16
N SER A 142 -5.88 -7.25 -3.19
CA SER A 142 -4.82 -8.21 -3.51
C SER A 142 -3.79 -8.33 -2.38
N ILE A 143 -3.45 -7.23 -1.71
CA ILE A 143 -2.48 -7.19 -0.61
C ILE A 143 -2.93 -8.03 0.59
N VAL A 144 -4.23 -8.09 0.89
CA VAL A 144 -4.75 -8.93 1.99
C VAL A 144 -4.38 -10.39 1.77
N PHE A 145 -4.67 -10.92 0.58
CA PHE A 145 -4.35 -12.31 0.23
C PHE A 145 -2.84 -12.55 0.12
N TYR A 146 -2.10 -11.59 -0.40
CA TYR A 146 -0.65 -11.63 -0.47
C TYR A 146 -0.01 -11.71 0.93
N ASN A 147 -0.42 -10.83 1.84
CA ASN A 147 0.08 -10.81 3.22
C ASN A 147 -0.24 -12.12 3.96
N ALA A 148 -1.42 -12.70 3.72
CA ALA A 148 -1.84 -13.96 4.32
C ALA A 148 -0.96 -15.17 3.97
N TYR A 149 -0.15 -15.07 2.91
CA TYR A 149 0.84 -16.10 2.60
C TYR A 149 2.12 -16.00 3.45
N LEU A 150 2.42 -14.88 4.10
CA LEU A 150 3.65 -14.72 4.86
C LEU A 150 3.86 -15.82 5.92
N PRO A 151 2.86 -16.16 6.78
CA PRO A 151 3.00 -17.26 7.74
C PRO A 151 3.04 -18.65 7.07
N GLU A 152 2.64 -18.79 5.82
CA GLU A 152 2.66 -20.05 5.08
C GLU A 152 3.98 -20.28 4.34
N VAL A 153 4.65 -19.22 3.90
CA VAL A 153 5.89 -19.30 3.13
C VAL A 153 7.14 -19.22 3.99
N ALA A 154 7.08 -18.59 5.17
CA ALA A 154 8.24 -18.36 6.05
C ALA A 154 8.01 -18.83 7.48
N HIS A 155 9.03 -19.43 8.08
CA HIS A 155 9.02 -19.74 9.50
C HIS A 155 9.04 -18.43 10.33
N PRO A 156 8.48 -18.44 11.57
CA PRO A 156 8.38 -17.23 12.38
C PRO A 156 9.70 -16.48 12.57
N GLU A 157 10.82 -17.19 12.70
CA GLU A 157 12.16 -16.61 12.83
C GLU A 157 12.63 -15.84 11.58
N ASP A 158 12.16 -16.21 10.40
CA ASP A 158 12.56 -15.62 9.13
C ASP A 158 11.57 -14.53 8.63
N GLN A 159 10.37 -14.42 9.21
CA GLN A 159 9.31 -13.54 8.69
C GLN A 159 9.73 -12.08 8.60
N ASP A 160 10.59 -11.58 9.50
CA ASP A 160 11.08 -10.20 9.43
C ASP A 160 11.91 -9.96 8.17
N ARG A 161 12.83 -10.87 7.88
CA ARG A 161 13.70 -10.79 6.69
C ARG A 161 12.90 -10.99 5.41
N VAL A 162 11.94 -11.90 5.42
CA VAL A 162 11.08 -12.20 4.27
C VAL A 162 10.16 -11.03 3.99
N SER A 163 9.54 -10.43 5.01
CA SER A 163 8.73 -9.23 4.88
C SER A 163 9.55 -8.04 4.34
N ALA A 164 10.73 -7.79 4.94
CA ALA A 164 11.63 -6.74 4.46
C ALA A 164 12.06 -6.96 3.02
N LYS A 165 12.34 -8.21 2.61
CA LYS A 165 12.69 -8.55 1.23
C LYS A 165 11.58 -8.18 0.24
N GLY A 166 10.32 -8.42 0.58
CA GLY A 166 9.18 -7.98 -0.24
C GLY A 166 9.21 -6.46 -0.44
N PHE A 167 9.25 -5.69 0.64
CA PHE A 167 9.29 -4.22 0.56
C PHE A 167 10.52 -3.69 -0.20
N ILE A 168 11.70 -4.27 0.01
CA ILE A 168 12.92 -3.90 -0.74
C ILE A 168 12.71 -4.09 -2.24
N LEU A 169 12.15 -5.22 -2.66
CA LEU A 169 11.85 -5.49 -4.06
C LEU A 169 10.77 -4.52 -4.58
N GLY A 170 9.74 -4.25 -3.79
CA GLY A 170 8.68 -3.30 -4.14
C GLY A 170 9.21 -1.89 -4.38
N TYR A 171 9.99 -1.35 -3.44
CA TYR A 171 10.62 -0.05 -3.60
C TYR A 171 11.55 -0.01 -4.82
N THR A 172 12.36 -1.04 -5.02
CA THR A 172 13.28 -1.10 -6.16
C THR A 172 12.53 -1.10 -7.49
N GLY A 173 11.50 -1.95 -7.65
CA GLY A 173 10.69 -2.00 -8.87
C GLY A 173 9.95 -0.69 -9.14
N SER A 174 9.41 -0.07 -8.10
CA SER A 174 8.68 1.19 -8.19
C SER A 174 9.58 2.36 -8.60
N ILE A 175 10.79 2.44 -8.04
CA ILE A 175 11.79 3.46 -8.40
C ILE A 175 12.17 3.33 -9.88
N ILE A 176 12.48 2.11 -10.33
CA ILE A 176 12.89 1.88 -11.72
C ILE A 176 11.80 2.33 -12.68
N LEU A 177 10.55 1.90 -12.45
CA LEU A 177 9.46 2.27 -13.35
C LEU A 177 9.13 3.77 -13.26
N LEU A 178 9.18 4.36 -12.05
CA LEU A 178 8.93 5.80 -11.89
C LEU A 178 10.00 6.63 -12.63
N ILE A 179 11.28 6.27 -12.57
CA ILE A 179 12.34 6.98 -13.31
C ILE A 179 12.09 6.90 -14.82
N ILE A 180 11.70 5.73 -15.33
CA ILE A 180 11.37 5.58 -16.76
C ILE A 180 10.19 6.48 -17.12
N ASN A 181 9.11 6.45 -16.33
CA ASN A 181 7.91 7.23 -16.57
C ASN A 181 8.19 8.74 -16.51
N LEU A 182 8.93 9.20 -15.47
CA LEU A 182 9.31 10.60 -15.36
C LEU A 182 10.21 11.05 -16.51
N GLY A 183 11.12 10.19 -16.98
CA GLY A 183 11.94 10.47 -18.17
C GLY A 183 11.08 10.74 -19.40
N MET A 184 10.02 9.96 -19.64
CA MET A 184 9.08 10.19 -20.74
C MET A 184 8.22 11.44 -20.54
N ILE A 185 7.79 11.71 -19.30
CA ILE A 185 6.91 12.86 -19.01
C ILE A 185 7.67 14.19 -19.06
N LEU A 186 8.92 14.23 -18.60
CA LEU A 186 9.75 15.43 -18.55
C LEU A 186 10.44 15.76 -19.89
N TYR A 187 10.68 14.75 -20.73
CA TYR A 187 11.33 14.88 -22.03
C TYR A 187 10.51 14.23 -23.13
N PRO A 188 9.21 14.60 -23.30
CA PRO A 188 8.29 13.95 -24.23
C PRO A 188 8.69 14.15 -25.69
N GLU A 189 9.41 15.23 -25.99
CA GLU A 189 9.93 15.56 -27.31
C GLU A 189 10.91 14.52 -27.86
N LEU A 190 11.63 13.79 -26.97
CA LEU A 190 12.53 12.70 -27.40
C LEU A 190 11.76 11.53 -28.03
N LEU A 191 10.48 11.41 -27.70
CA LEU A 191 9.59 10.37 -28.20
C LEU A 191 8.58 10.91 -29.26
N GLY A 192 8.60 12.22 -29.54
CA GLY A 192 7.65 12.87 -30.44
C GLY A 192 6.20 12.85 -29.94
N ILE A 193 5.98 12.84 -28.62
CA ILE A 193 4.67 12.83 -27.98
C ILE A 193 4.47 14.02 -27.04
N THR A 194 3.27 14.18 -26.50
CA THR A 194 3.00 15.18 -25.46
C THR A 194 3.25 14.62 -24.05
N SER A 195 3.45 15.48 -23.06
CA SER A 195 3.55 15.08 -21.65
C SER A 195 2.28 14.37 -21.16
N GLY A 196 1.10 14.78 -21.65
CA GLY A 196 -0.17 14.08 -21.37
C GLY A 196 -0.17 12.65 -21.91
N THR A 197 0.22 12.46 -23.19
CA THR A 197 0.33 11.12 -23.79
C THR A 197 1.39 10.27 -23.06
N ALA A 198 2.51 10.86 -22.63
CA ALA A 198 3.53 10.15 -21.84
C ALA A 198 2.96 9.67 -20.49
N SER A 199 2.12 10.48 -19.84
CA SER A 199 1.43 10.08 -18.60
C SER A 199 0.45 8.92 -18.84
N GLN A 200 -0.33 8.97 -19.92
CA GLN A 200 -1.24 7.88 -20.31
C GLN A 200 -0.49 6.57 -20.62
N ILE A 201 0.63 6.64 -21.34
CA ILE A 201 1.51 5.49 -21.59
C ILE A 201 2.04 4.93 -20.27
N SER A 202 2.39 5.79 -19.30
CA SER A 202 2.84 5.37 -17.98
C SER A 202 1.80 4.51 -17.26
N PHE A 203 0.51 4.81 -17.40
CA PHE A 203 -0.56 3.99 -16.83
C PHE A 203 -0.59 2.59 -17.44
N VAL A 204 -0.47 2.49 -18.75
CA VAL A 204 -0.38 1.18 -19.44
C VAL A 204 0.85 0.42 -18.98
N MET A 205 2.02 1.08 -18.86
CA MET A 205 3.25 0.46 -18.39
C MET A 205 3.11 -0.09 -16.97
N VAL A 206 2.47 0.64 -16.06
CA VAL A 206 2.20 0.19 -14.69
C VAL A 206 1.33 -1.07 -14.68
N GLY A 207 0.24 -1.06 -15.45
CA GLY A 207 -0.66 -2.22 -15.52
C GLY A 207 0.02 -3.46 -16.13
N LEU A 208 0.79 -3.29 -17.21
CA LEU A 208 1.56 -4.38 -17.83
C LEU A 208 2.66 -4.89 -16.90
N TRP A 209 3.37 -4.01 -16.20
CA TRP A 209 4.39 -4.38 -15.20
C TRP A 209 3.77 -5.23 -14.10
N TRP A 210 2.69 -4.73 -13.49
CA TRP A 210 2.02 -5.44 -12.40
C TRP A 210 1.50 -6.79 -12.86
N LEU A 211 0.71 -6.84 -13.93
CA LEU A 211 0.14 -8.08 -14.47
C LEU A 211 1.23 -9.08 -14.89
N GLY A 212 2.24 -8.60 -15.62
CA GLY A 212 3.31 -9.43 -16.18
C GLY A 212 4.19 -10.06 -15.09
N PHE A 213 4.72 -9.25 -14.19
CA PHE A 213 5.62 -9.74 -13.13
C PHE A 213 4.89 -10.53 -12.04
N ALA A 214 3.62 -10.29 -11.77
CA ALA A 214 2.82 -11.10 -10.85
C ALA A 214 2.73 -12.58 -11.27
N GLN A 215 2.92 -12.90 -12.57
CA GLN A 215 2.89 -14.29 -13.05
C GLN A 215 4.01 -15.14 -12.43
N VAL A 216 5.15 -14.56 -12.06
CA VAL A 216 6.23 -15.26 -11.36
C VAL A 216 5.73 -15.78 -10.02
N THR A 217 5.04 -14.94 -9.28
CA THR A 217 4.42 -15.29 -7.99
C THR A 217 3.32 -16.34 -8.18
N PHE A 218 2.43 -16.14 -9.15
CA PHE A 218 1.31 -17.03 -9.38
C PHE A 218 1.72 -18.46 -9.81
N LYS A 219 2.84 -18.60 -10.53
CA LYS A 219 3.38 -19.92 -10.87
C LYS A 219 3.90 -20.69 -9.67
N SER A 220 4.37 -20.01 -8.64
CA SER A 220 5.08 -20.61 -7.51
C SER A 220 4.24 -20.75 -6.25
N LEU A 221 3.31 -19.80 -5.97
CA LEU A 221 2.48 -19.89 -4.79
C LEU A 221 1.56 -21.09 -4.83
N PRO A 222 1.47 -21.87 -3.73
CA PRO A 222 0.55 -22.99 -3.64
C PRO A 222 -0.91 -22.54 -3.56
N ASN A 223 -1.82 -23.42 -3.90
CA ASN A 223 -3.26 -23.22 -3.71
C ASN A 223 -3.80 -24.39 -2.88
N ASN A 224 -4.80 -24.09 -2.04
CA ASN A 224 -5.49 -25.08 -1.23
C ASN A 224 -4.55 -26.06 -0.48
N ILE A 225 -3.54 -25.52 0.23
CA ILE A 225 -2.55 -26.32 0.98
C ILE A 225 -3.17 -27.17 2.08
N PHE A 226 -4.33 -26.78 2.60
CA PHE A 226 -5.08 -27.49 3.63
C PHE A 226 -6.07 -28.52 3.06
N HIS A 227 -6.06 -28.74 1.74
CA HIS A 227 -6.96 -29.69 1.04
C HIS A 227 -8.44 -29.49 1.35
N LYS A 228 -8.88 -28.24 1.52
CA LYS A 228 -10.26 -27.89 1.84
C LYS A 228 -11.20 -28.25 0.68
N LYS A 229 -12.36 -28.79 1.03
CA LYS A 229 -13.43 -29.15 0.08
C LYS A 229 -14.64 -28.29 0.39
N PRO A 230 -14.90 -27.21 -0.37
CA PRO A 230 -16.02 -26.33 -0.11
C PRO A 230 -17.36 -27.04 -0.36
N GLU A 231 -18.31 -26.85 0.56
CA GLU A 231 -19.69 -27.28 0.41
C GLU A 231 -20.52 -26.23 -0.32
N LYS A 232 -21.77 -26.58 -0.69
CA LYS A 232 -22.64 -25.68 -1.48
C LYS A 232 -22.87 -24.30 -0.84
N ASP A 233 -22.93 -24.23 0.50
CA ASP A 233 -23.20 -23.00 1.25
C ASP A 233 -21.94 -22.24 1.69
N TYR A 234 -20.88 -22.31 0.89
CA TYR A 234 -19.57 -21.76 1.26
C TYR A 234 -19.57 -20.26 1.59
N ILE A 235 -20.46 -19.44 1.01
CA ILE A 235 -20.58 -18.01 1.29
C ILE A 235 -21.06 -17.80 2.74
N TRP A 236 -22.14 -18.48 3.15
CA TRP A 236 -22.67 -18.35 4.51
C TRP A 236 -21.74 -18.94 5.57
N LYS A 237 -20.98 -19.98 5.19
CA LYS A 237 -19.94 -20.55 6.06
C LYS A 237 -18.75 -19.58 6.20
N GLY A 238 -18.37 -18.86 5.15
CA GLY A 238 -17.39 -17.78 5.24
C GLY A 238 -17.82 -16.66 6.21
N PHE A 239 -19.08 -16.24 6.15
CA PHE A 239 -19.61 -15.27 7.14
C PHE A 239 -19.56 -15.80 8.59
N ARG A 240 -19.82 -17.09 8.77
CA ARG A 240 -19.72 -17.71 10.11
C ARG A 240 -18.29 -17.73 10.59
N GLU A 241 -17.34 -18.08 9.72
CA GLU A 241 -15.90 -18.08 9.99
C GLU A 241 -15.40 -16.70 10.41
N LEU A 242 -15.77 -15.66 9.65
CA LEU A 242 -15.45 -14.28 10.00
C LEU A 242 -15.89 -13.92 11.43
N LYS A 243 -17.11 -14.36 11.83
CA LYS A 243 -17.63 -14.10 13.18
C LYS A 243 -16.87 -14.88 14.23
N ILE A 244 -16.41 -16.13 13.93
CA ILE A 244 -15.63 -16.96 14.83
C ILE A 244 -14.26 -16.29 15.04
N VAL A 245 -13.52 -15.99 13.97
CA VAL A 245 -12.21 -15.35 14.05
C VAL A 245 -12.30 -13.99 14.76
N GLY A 246 -13.33 -13.17 14.47
CA GLY A 246 -13.54 -11.90 15.15
C GLY A 246 -13.76 -12.04 16.68
N LYS A 247 -14.37 -13.16 17.13
CA LYS A 247 -14.46 -13.45 18.56
C LYS A 247 -13.16 -14.00 19.13
N GLU A 248 -12.46 -14.83 18.37
CA GLU A 248 -11.18 -15.43 18.80
C GLU A 248 -10.11 -14.39 19.05
N ILE A 249 -10.03 -13.31 18.25
CA ILE A 249 -9.10 -12.20 18.47
C ILE A 249 -9.18 -11.65 19.91
N ASN A 250 -10.37 -11.68 20.53
CA ASN A 250 -10.52 -11.25 21.91
C ASN A 250 -9.82 -12.16 22.93
N ASN A 251 -9.56 -13.41 22.58
CA ASN A 251 -8.85 -14.38 23.40
C ASN A 251 -7.32 -14.19 23.34
N TYR A 252 -6.81 -13.37 22.42
CA TYR A 252 -5.40 -13.07 22.23
C TYR A 252 -5.07 -11.61 22.61
N PRO A 253 -4.84 -11.31 23.90
CA PRO A 253 -4.69 -9.92 24.35
C PRO A 253 -3.53 -9.18 23.68
N THR A 254 -2.43 -9.87 23.38
CA THR A 254 -1.27 -9.29 22.70
C THR A 254 -1.61 -8.90 21.25
N LEU A 255 -2.32 -9.75 20.52
CA LEU A 255 -2.77 -9.48 19.16
C LEU A 255 -3.75 -8.28 19.13
N LYS A 256 -4.70 -8.25 20.07
CA LYS A 256 -5.67 -7.15 20.19
C LYS A 256 -4.99 -5.83 20.51
N ARG A 257 -4.02 -5.81 21.46
CA ARG A 257 -3.24 -4.61 21.78
C ARG A 257 -2.38 -4.17 20.60
N PHE A 258 -1.81 -5.12 19.88
CA PHE A 258 -1.05 -4.81 18.67
C PHE A 258 -1.93 -4.15 17.60
N LEU A 259 -3.13 -4.67 17.32
CA LEU A 259 -4.06 -4.06 16.35
C LEU A 259 -4.47 -2.64 16.76
N ALA A 260 -4.72 -2.41 18.05
CA ALA A 260 -5.00 -1.08 18.57
C ALA A 260 -3.80 -0.13 18.40
N ALA A 261 -2.59 -0.57 18.74
CA ALA A 261 -1.37 0.22 18.54
C ALA A 261 -1.10 0.46 17.04
N PHE A 262 -1.32 -0.55 16.20
CA PHE A 262 -1.19 -0.45 14.73
C PHE A 262 -2.18 0.54 14.14
N PHE A 263 -3.41 0.58 14.63
CA PHE A 263 -4.40 1.58 14.22
C PHE A 263 -3.85 3.02 14.42
N PHE A 264 -3.40 3.37 15.61
CA PHE A 264 -2.86 4.70 15.87
C PHE A 264 -1.57 4.97 15.10
N LEU A 265 -0.71 3.97 14.92
CA LEU A 265 0.48 4.08 14.10
C LEU A 265 0.11 4.36 12.64
N SER A 266 -0.86 3.65 12.10
CA SER A 266 -1.34 3.80 10.73
C SER A 266 -1.98 5.17 10.49
N VAL A 267 -2.80 5.68 11.43
CA VAL A 267 -3.34 7.05 11.35
C VAL A 267 -2.22 8.06 11.08
N GLY A 268 -1.16 8.03 11.86
CA GLY A 268 -0.09 9.01 11.68
C GLY A 268 0.80 8.75 10.46
N VAL A 269 1.12 7.49 10.16
CA VAL A 269 2.02 7.13 9.05
C VAL A 269 1.34 7.44 7.72
N GLN A 270 0.12 6.97 7.51
CA GLN A 270 -0.59 7.17 6.24
C GLN A 270 -0.95 8.64 6.01
N THR A 271 -1.31 9.37 7.05
CA THR A 271 -1.56 10.82 6.93
C THR A 271 -0.30 11.56 6.48
N ILE A 272 0.87 11.26 7.06
CA ILE A 272 2.12 11.93 6.66
C ILE A 272 2.53 11.55 5.24
N ILE A 273 2.36 10.29 4.82
CA ILE A 273 2.65 9.88 3.42
C ILE A 273 1.82 10.70 2.43
N LEU A 274 0.52 10.88 2.71
CA LEU A 274 -0.37 11.65 1.84
C LEU A 274 -0.06 13.15 1.84
N LEU A 275 0.39 13.70 2.95
CA LEU A 275 0.49 15.14 3.16
C LEU A 275 1.91 15.70 3.05
N ALA A 276 2.94 14.86 3.02
CA ALA A 276 4.33 15.33 2.97
C ALA A 276 4.61 16.20 1.74
N THR A 277 4.07 15.85 0.58
CA THR A 277 4.22 16.63 -0.66
C THR A 277 3.44 17.93 -0.61
N ILE A 278 2.22 17.92 -0.06
CA ILE A 278 1.39 19.12 0.11
C ILE A 278 2.08 20.08 1.09
N PHE A 279 2.57 19.58 2.23
CA PHE A 279 3.34 20.38 3.18
C PHE A 279 4.57 21.01 2.53
N GLY A 280 5.33 20.25 1.75
CA GLY A 280 6.50 20.76 1.03
C GLY A 280 6.16 21.86 0.02
N SER A 281 5.04 21.75 -0.71
CA SER A 281 4.61 22.74 -1.69
C SER A 281 4.00 24.01 -1.04
N THR A 282 3.06 23.82 -0.11
CA THR A 282 2.27 24.94 0.42
C THR A 282 2.97 25.68 1.57
N GLU A 283 3.54 24.95 2.55
CA GLU A 283 4.18 25.57 3.72
C GLU A 283 5.64 25.96 3.46
N LEU A 284 6.38 25.17 2.69
CA LEU A 284 7.80 25.42 2.44
C LEU A 284 8.06 26.09 1.08
N GLY A 285 7.05 26.18 0.22
CA GLY A 285 7.18 26.78 -1.13
C GLY A 285 8.12 26.00 -2.07
N LEU A 286 8.30 24.71 -1.85
CA LEU A 286 9.21 23.88 -2.66
C LEU A 286 8.61 23.61 -4.06
N GLY A 287 9.45 23.73 -5.07
CA GLY A 287 9.06 23.41 -6.45
C GLY A 287 8.84 21.92 -6.68
N THR A 288 8.09 21.59 -7.74
CA THR A 288 7.72 20.22 -8.11
C THR A 288 8.95 19.28 -8.21
N ILE A 289 10.07 19.75 -8.75
CA ILE A 289 11.30 18.95 -8.87
C ILE A 289 11.82 18.53 -7.49
N ASN A 290 11.83 19.47 -6.52
CA ASN A 290 12.29 19.18 -5.17
C ASN A 290 11.41 18.13 -4.48
N LEU A 291 10.10 18.19 -4.72
CA LEU A 291 9.14 17.21 -4.18
C LEU A 291 9.34 15.82 -4.80
N ILE A 292 9.54 15.74 -6.11
CA ILE A 292 9.83 14.48 -6.81
C ILE A 292 11.14 13.87 -6.29
N VAL A 293 12.19 14.68 -6.15
CA VAL A 293 13.49 14.24 -5.59
C VAL A 293 13.30 13.70 -4.17
N THR A 294 12.50 14.39 -3.34
CA THR A 294 12.20 13.94 -1.98
C THR A 294 11.47 12.60 -1.97
N VAL A 295 10.46 12.42 -2.81
CA VAL A 295 9.72 11.15 -2.92
C VAL A 295 10.66 10.01 -3.34
N LEU A 296 11.52 10.23 -4.33
CA LEU A 296 12.53 9.23 -4.75
C LEU A 296 13.52 8.93 -3.63
N LEU A 297 14.00 9.96 -2.92
CA LEU A 297 14.90 9.80 -1.78
C LEU A 297 14.26 8.96 -0.66
N ILE A 298 13.00 9.25 -0.31
CA ILE A 298 12.22 8.46 0.66
C ILE A 298 12.21 6.98 0.26
N GLN A 299 11.93 6.66 -0.99
CA GLN A 299 11.86 5.29 -1.48
C GLN A 299 13.23 4.58 -1.44
N VAL A 300 14.30 5.26 -1.88
CA VAL A 300 15.66 4.71 -1.84
C VAL A 300 16.08 4.43 -0.41
N VAL A 301 15.87 5.36 0.51
CA VAL A 301 16.26 5.19 1.91
C VAL A 301 15.36 4.18 2.63
N ALA A 302 14.09 4.02 2.21
CA ALA A 302 13.21 2.98 2.73
C ALA A 302 13.73 1.55 2.48
N ILE A 303 14.46 1.33 1.37
CA ILE A 303 15.15 0.05 1.11
C ILE A 303 16.14 -0.26 2.25
N PHE A 304 16.98 0.72 2.59
CA PHE A 304 17.96 0.57 3.67
C PHE A 304 17.26 0.43 5.03
N GLY A 305 16.20 1.19 5.26
CA GLY A 305 15.38 1.12 6.46
C GLY A 305 14.78 -0.27 6.69
N ALA A 306 14.14 -0.84 5.68
CA ALA A 306 13.57 -2.19 5.74
C ALA A 306 14.66 -3.24 6.03
N TRP A 307 15.80 -3.16 5.35
CA TRP A 307 16.93 -4.07 5.58
C TRP A 307 17.52 -3.93 6.99
N PHE A 308 17.84 -2.70 7.42
CA PHE A 308 18.49 -2.45 8.70
C PHE A 308 17.62 -2.87 9.88
N PHE A 309 16.35 -2.44 9.89
CA PHE A 309 15.45 -2.72 11.00
C PHE A 309 14.96 -4.18 11.03
N SER A 310 14.92 -4.88 9.91
CA SER A 310 14.64 -6.32 9.93
C SER A 310 15.77 -7.11 10.59
N ASN A 311 17.03 -6.72 10.37
CA ASN A 311 18.18 -7.32 11.08
C ASN A 311 18.19 -6.93 12.57
N LEU A 312 17.84 -5.68 12.90
CA LEU A 312 17.70 -5.24 14.29
C LEU A 312 16.62 -6.02 15.02
N SER A 313 15.47 -6.24 14.36
CA SER A 313 14.36 -7.02 14.87
C SER A 313 14.74 -8.49 15.10
N HIS A 314 15.48 -9.09 14.18
CA HIS A 314 15.97 -10.44 14.34
C HIS A 314 16.88 -10.58 15.58
N LYS A 315 17.69 -9.55 15.89
CA LYS A 315 18.63 -9.58 17.03
C LYS A 315 17.98 -9.23 18.36
N TYR A 316 17.08 -8.26 18.40
CA TYR A 316 16.54 -7.67 19.64
C TYR A 316 15.04 -7.88 19.84
N GLY A 317 14.36 -8.46 18.86
CA GLY A 317 12.91 -8.68 18.85
C GLY A 317 12.11 -7.56 18.23
N ASN A 318 10.95 -7.91 17.65
CA ASN A 318 10.09 -7.01 16.89
C ASN A 318 9.62 -5.77 17.69
N PHE A 319 9.17 -5.97 18.93
CA PHE A 319 8.64 -4.85 19.73
C PHE A 319 9.71 -3.81 20.08
N LYS A 320 10.96 -4.22 20.32
CA LYS A 320 12.06 -3.27 20.57
C LYS A 320 12.40 -2.50 19.30
N ALA A 321 12.50 -3.18 18.16
CA ALA A 321 12.75 -2.55 16.88
C ALA A 321 11.63 -1.55 16.52
N LEU A 322 10.35 -1.92 16.67
CA LEU A 322 9.21 -1.04 16.46
C LEU A 322 9.21 0.18 17.40
N LYS A 323 9.55 0.02 18.68
CA LYS A 323 9.66 1.15 19.61
C LYS A 323 10.72 2.14 19.15
N ILE A 324 11.87 1.67 18.67
CA ILE A 324 12.93 2.54 18.15
C ILE A 324 12.42 3.29 16.90
N THR A 325 11.75 2.61 15.97
CA THR A 325 11.20 3.28 14.78
C THR A 325 10.15 4.33 15.14
N VAL A 326 9.27 4.04 16.11
CA VAL A 326 8.27 5.00 16.58
C VAL A 326 8.93 6.24 17.25
N LEU A 327 10.00 6.05 18.02
CA LEU A 327 10.76 7.17 18.61
C LEU A 327 11.36 8.06 17.51
N ILE A 328 12.02 7.46 16.49
CA ILE A 328 12.58 8.23 15.37
C ILE A 328 11.46 8.93 14.62
N TRP A 329 10.33 8.26 14.40
CA TRP A 329 9.15 8.87 13.77
C TRP A 329 8.67 10.13 14.52
N ILE A 330 8.62 10.08 15.85
CA ILE A 330 8.26 11.23 16.69
C ILE A 330 9.24 12.38 16.49
N LEU A 331 10.55 12.08 16.40
CA LEU A 331 11.57 13.10 16.14
C LEU A 331 11.43 13.71 14.75
N VAL A 332 11.09 12.89 13.73
CA VAL A 332 10.78 13.39 12.38
C VAL A 332 9.59 14.36 12.39
N CYS A 333 8.52 14.02 13.08
CA CYS A 333 7.36 14.92 13.21
C CYS A 333 7.69 16.23 13.92
N LEU A 334 8.55 16.18 14.95
CA LEU A 334 9.04 17.40 15.64
C LEU A 334 9.90 18.26 14.72
N ALA A 335 10.82 17.63 13.99
CA ALA A 335 11.67 18.35 13.06
C ALA A 335 10.83 18.97 11.92
N ALA A 336 9.81 18.25 11.39
CA ALA A 336 8.89 18.80 10.39
C ALA A 336 8.13 20.02 10.91
N PHE A 337 7.69 20.01 12.20
CA PHE A 337 7.03 21.15 12.81
C PHE A 337 7.93 22.40 12.91
N MET A 338 9.24 22.21 13.02
CA MET A 338 10.21 23.32 13.09
C MET A 338 10.60 23.88 11.72
N LEU A 339 10.25 23.19 10.62
CA LEU A 339 10.55 23.69 9.27
C LEU A 339 9.57 24.81 8.88
N HIS A 340 10.13 25.89 8.34
CA HIS A 340 9.38 27.01 7.74
C HIS A 340 10.15 27.58 6.55
N LYS A 341 9.45 28.23 5.63
CA LYS A 341 9.99 28.71 4.35
C LYS A 341 11.17 29.66 4.45
N ASP A 342 11.29 30.41 5.58
CA ASP A 342 12.33 31.42 5.76
C ASP A 342 13.66 30.83 6.28
N LEU A 343 13.74 29.52 6.50
CA LEU A 343 14.97 28.85 6.88
C LEU A 343 15.98 28.81 5.72
N PRO A 344 17.27 29.06 5.98
CA PRO A 344 18.29 28.89 4.95
C PRO A 344 18.36 27.42 4.52
N ASN A 345 18.44 27.17 3.21
CA ASN A 345 18.54 25.84 2.61
C ASN A 345 17.40 24.89 3.05
N VAL A 346 16.16 25.40 3.12
CA VAL A 346 14.99 24.64 3.54
C VAL A 346 14.78 23.37 2.69
N ASP A 347 15.14 23.39 1.43
CA ASP A 347 15.14 22.26 0.50
C ASP A 347 16.06 21.14 0.98
N ILE A 348 17.31 21.45 1.38
CA ILE A 348 18.27 20.47 1.92
C ILE A 348 17.78 19.89 3.24
N LEU A 349 17.21 20.73 4.11
CA LEU A 349 16.63 20.28 5.38
C LEU A 349 15.43 19.34 5.13
N PHE A 350 14.61 19.66 4.15
CA PHE A 350 13.48 18.81 3.77
C PHE A 350 13.93 17.47 3.16
N TYR A 351 14.99 17.45 2.35
CA TYR A 351 15.61 16.21 1.86
C TYR A 351 16.15 15.34 3.00
N GLY A 352 16.86 15.97 3.97
CA GLY A 352 17.34 15.27 5.16
C GLY A 352 16.22 14.66 5.98
N LEU A 353 15.13 15.40 6.17
CA LEU A 353 13.92 14.92 6.85
C LEU A 353 13.25 13.78 6.07
N GLY A 354 13.13 13.92 4.74
CA GLY A 354 12.62 12.89 3.85
C GLY A 354 13.45 11.61 3.90
N GLY A 355 14.78 11.72 3.97
CA GLY A 355 15.66 10.57 4.14
C GLY A 355 15.41 9.81 5.45
N VAL A 356 15.34 10.51 6.60
CA VAL A 356 15.03 9.87 7.88
C VAL A 356 13.62 9.28 7.87
N LEU A 357 12.65 9.99 7.29
CA LEU A 357 11.28 9.52 7.09
C LEU A 357 11.27 8.21 6.29
N GLY A 358 11.97 8.15 5.17
CA GLY A 358 12.08 6.95 4.33
C GLY A 358 12.61 5.75 5.11
N MET A 359 13.69 5.94 5.88
CA MET A 359 14.27 4.90 6.73
C MET A 359 13.25 4.30 7.69
N VAL A 360 12.45 5.15 8.33
CA VAL A 360 11.45 4.72 9.30
C VAL A 360 10.24 4.10 8.62
N LEU A 361 9.81 4.61 7.45
CA LEU A 361 8.70 4.05 6.68
C LEU A 361 8.97 2.62 6.24
N GLY A 362 10.15 2.35 5.64
CA GLY A 362 10.53 1.00 5.25
C GLY A 362 10.56 0.03 6.43
N ALA A 363 11.02 0.51 7.60
CA ALA A 363 11.02 -0.25 8.85
C ALA A 363 9.60 -0.55 9.34
N ILE A 364 8.75 0.48 9.47
CA ILE A 364 7.38 0.33 10.00
C ILE A 364 6.59 -0.63 9.13
N GLN A 365 6.55 -0.44 7.82
CA GLN A 365 5.77 -1.26 6.92
C GLN A 365 6.20 -2.73 6.96
N SER A 366 7.52 -3.00 6.93
CA SER A 366 8.02 -4.38 6.96
C SER A 366 7.82 -5.05 8.31
N LEU A 367 8.07 -4.35 9.42
CA LEU A 367 7.99 -4.92 10.77
C LEU A 367 6.56 -5.05 11.29
N THR A 368 5.63 -4.15 10.94
CA THR A 368 4.24 -4.30 11.37
C THR A 368 3.61 -5.53 10.72
N ARG A 369 3.85 -5.75 9.41
CA ARG A 369 3.39 -6.94 8.70
C ARG A 369 3.95 -8.23 9.31
N SER A 370 5.25 -8.30 9.56
CA SER A 370 5.88 -9.50 10.14
C SER A 370 5.51 -9.72 11.60
N THR A 371 5.41 -8.64 12.40
CA THR A 371 5.00 -8.73 13.80
C THR A 371 3.57 -9.24 13.91
N TYR A 372 2.65 -8.71 13.10
CA TYR A 372 1.28 -9.20 13.04
C TYR A 372 1.24 -10.69 12.70
N SER A 373 1.95 -11.09 11.64
CA SER A 373 2.06 -12.48 11.22
C SER A 373 2.54 -13.43 12.35
N LYS A 374 3.54 -12.99 13.13
CA LYS A 374 4.07 -13.76 14.27
C LYS A 374 3.12 -13.85 15.47
N LEU A 375 2.21 -12.89 15.60
CA LEU A 375 1.22 -12.85 16.69
C LEU A 375 -0.03 -13.68 16.39
N LEU A 376 -0.20 -14.16 15.16
CA LEU A 376 -1.32 -15.00 14.80
C LEU A 376 -1.26 -16.32 15.58
N PRO A 377 -2.41 -16.85 16.03
CA PRO A 377 -2.48 -18.21 16.55
C PRO A 377 -2.13 -19.24 15.48
N GLU A 378 -1.92 -20.47 15.86
CA GLU A 378 -1.87 -21.58 14.92
C GLU A 378 -3.26 -21.73 14.27
N THR A 379 -3.37 -21.44 12.98
CA THR A 379 -4.64 -21.37 12.25
C THR A 379 -4.43 -21.71 10.78
N GLU A 380 -5.51 -22.07 10.11
CA GLU A 380 -5.60 -22.15 8.65
C GLU A 380 -6.23 -20.90 8.03
N ASP A 381 -6.77 -19.98 8.86
CA ASP A 381 -7.59 -18.84 8.45
C ASP A 381 -6.77 -17.55 8.34
N HIS A 382 -5.56 -17.67 7.76
CA HIS A 382 -4.61 -16.58 7.65
C HIS A 382 -5.18 -15.35 6.91
N ALA A 383 -5.97 -15.55 5.84
CA ALA A 383 -6.53 -14.42 5.10
C ALA A 383 -7.58 -13.68 5.92
N THR A 384 -8.40 -14.40 6.67
CA THR A 384 -9.39 -13.80 7.57
C THR A 384 -8.73 -12.96 8.64
N TYR A 385 -7.67 -13.46 9.29
CA TYR A 385 -6.91 -12.67 10.24
C TYR A 385 -6.26 -11.44 9.60
N PHE A 386 -5.61 -11.58 8.43
CA PHE A 386 -5.01 -10.44 7.75
C PHE A 386 -6.03 -9.42 7.25
N SER A 387 -7.29 -9.80 7.04
CA SER A 387 -8.36 -8.85 6.73
C SER A 387 -8.63 -7.87 7.89
N PHE A 388 -8.51 -8.32 9.16
CA PHE A 388 -8.63 -7.42 10.31
C PHE A 388 -7.47 -6.43 10.39
N TYR A 389 -6.25 -6.84 10.04
CA TYR A 389 -5.10 -5.95 9.90
C TYR A 389 -5.36 -4.89 8.81
N ASP A 390 -5.82 -5.31 7.64
CA ASP A 390 -6.13 -4.43 6.51
C ASP A 390 -7.26 -3.45 6.83
N VAL A 391 -8.37 -3.92 7.41
CA VAL A 391 -9.49 -3.05 7.85
C VAL A 391 -9.01 -2.01 8.85
N THR A 392 -8.17 -2.41 9.81
CA THR A 392 -7.58 -1.49 10.80
C THR A 392 -6.79 -0.38 10.11
N GLU A 393 -6.00 -0.72 9.09
CA GLU A 393 -5.24 0.25 8.30
C GLU A 393 -6.16 1.17 7.48
N LYS A 394 -7.17 0.62 6.79
CA LYS A 394 -8.09 1.42 5.95
C LYS A 394 -8.92 2.41 6.77
N ILE A 395 -9.44 1.97 7.92
CA ILE A 395 -10.16 2.88 8.83
C ILE A 395 -9.20 3.95 9.37
N ALA A 396 -7.95 3.59 9.65
CA ALA A 396 -6.93 4.54 10.10
C ALA A 396 -6.63 5.61 9.03
N ILE A 397 -6.55 5.24 7.74
CA ILE A 397 -6.36 6.17 6.63
C ILE A 397 -7.53 7.16 6.56
N VAL A 398 -8.77 6.66 6.54
CA VAL A 398 -9.98 7.49 6.43
C VAL A 398 -10.07 8.46 7.60
N LEU A 399 -9.87 7.99 8.83
CA LEU A 399 -9.91 8.84 10.01
C LEU A 399 -8.75 9.83 10.08
N GLY A 400 -7.55 9.40 9.68
CA GLY A 400 -6.36 10.25 9.67
C GLY A 400 -6.53 11.44 8.72
N THR A 401 -7.01 11.20 7.51
CA THR A 401 -7.26 12.26 6.52
C THR A 401 -8.41 13.17 6.95
N PHE A 402 -9.48 12.61 7.54
CA PHE A 402 -10.59 13.41 8.07
C PHE A 402 -10.15 14.31 9.23
N ILE A 403 -9.44 13.76 10.22
CA ILE A 403 -8.94 14.53 11.38
C ILE A 403 -7.99 15.63 10.92
N TYR A 404 -7.10 15.33 9.99
CA TYR A 404 -6.20 16.33 9.42
C TYR A 404 -6.98 17.48 8.76
N GLY A 405 -7.93 17.17 7.88
CA GLY A 405 -8.76 18.19 7.23
C GLY A 405 -9.54 19.06 8.22
N LEU A 406 -10.10 18.43 9.27
CA LEU A 406 -10.80 19.13 10.35
C LEU A 406 -9.86 20.08 11.12
N LEU A 407 -8.68 19.59 11.50
CA LEU A 407 -7.69 20.40 12.23
C LEU A 407 -7.18 21.57 11.37
N TYR A 408 -6.94 21.31 10.08
CA TYR A 408 -6.55 22.37 9.15
C TYR A 408 -7.63 23.45 9.03
N ALA A 409 -8.91 23.06 8.92
CA ALA A 409 -10.02 23.98 8.87
C ALA A 409 -10.20 24.81 10.17
N LEU A 410 -9.80 24.27 11.32
CA LEU A 410 -9.91 24.95 12.62
C LEU A 410 -8.70 25.83 12.96
N THR A 411 -7.49 25.47 12.48
CA THR A 411 -6.24 26.13 12.87
C THR A 411 -5.63 26.98 11.77
N ASP A 412 -6.10 26.82 10.54
CA ASP A 412 -5.54 27.39 9.31
C ASP A 412 -4.02 27.17 9.17
N SER A 413 -3.54 26.04 9.75
CA SER A 413 -2.13 25.68 9.79
C SER A 413 -1.93 24.17 9.64
N MET A 414 -1.17 23.79 8.62
CA MET A 414 -0.77 22.41 8.41
C MET A 414 0.17 21.89 9.50
N GLN A 415 1.03 22.76 10.06
CA GLN A 415 1.97 22.40 11.11
C GLN A 415 1.25 21.92 12.38
N TRP A 416 0.21 22.64 12.83
CA TRP A 416 -0.60 22.24 13.98
C TRP A 416 -1.36 20.95 13.71
N SER A 417 -1.85 20.74 12.49
CA SER A 417 -2.53 19.49 12.10
C SER A 417 -1.61 18.28 12.19
N VAL A 418 -0.36 18.41 11.76
CA VAL A 418 0.68 17.37 11.92
C VAL A 418 1.03 17.11 13.38
N LEU A 419 1.12 18.17 14.20
CA LEU A 419 1.48 18.06 15.62
C LEU A 419 0.36 17.38 16.44
N CYS A 420 -0.90 17.69 16.18
CA CYS A 420 -2.05 17.09 16.90
C CYS A 420 -2.20 15.58 16.62
N LEU A 421 -1.86 15.12 15.44
CA LEU A 421 -1.78 13.68 15.13
C LEU A 421 -0.74 12.94 15.98
N ARG A 422 0.24 13.67 16.53
CA ARG A 422 1.24 13.13 17.47
C ARG A 422 0.67 12.89 18.87
N LEU A 423 -0.21 13.77 19.38
CA LEU A 423 -0.75 13.67 20.75
C LEU A 423 -1.61 12.43 20.95
N MET A 424 -2.20 11.89 19.89
CA MET A 424 -2.95 10.62 19.92
C MET A 424 -2.08 9.38 20.24
N ARG A 425 -0.72 9.51 20.25
CA ARG A 425 0.23 8.40 20.46
C ARG A 425 0.79 8.25 21.87
N LEU A 426 0.56 9.24 22.78
CA LEU A 426 1.16 9.23 24.11
C LEU A 426 0.54 8.22 25.10
N HIS A 427 -0.46 7.44 24.69
CA HIS A 427 -1.13 6.43 25.52
C HIS A 427 -0.85 4.97 25.09
N ILE A 428 0.19 4.73 24.26
CA ILE A 428 0.68 3.39 23.89
C ILE A 428 2.03 3.13 24.56
#